data_2122fd366eba3541b0f529f4d1ded4a3
#
_entry.id   2122fd366eba3541b0f529f4d1ded4a3
#
_cell.length_a   1.000
_cell.length_b   1.000
_cell.length_c   1.000
_cell.angle_alpha   90.00
_cell.angle_beta   90.00
_cell.angle_gamma   90.00
#
_symmetry.space_group_name_H-M   'P 1'
#
loop_
_entity.id
_entity.type
_entity.pdbx_description
1 polymer ?
#
loop_
_entity_poly.entity_id
_entity_poly.type
_entity_poly.pdbx_seq_one_letter_code
_entity_poly.pdbx_strand_id
1 'polypeptide(L)'
;MNEKVKKIPERKCLGCNEHFPKSSLVRILRTPTGDIALDITGKMSGRGAYICKNASCLKKARKASRIERALEVKIPEEVYDKLESELIGK
;
A
#
# COMPACT_ATOMS: atom_id res chain seq x y z
N MET A 1 24.64 -22.67 8.04
CA MET A 1 24.34 -22.29 7.87
C MET A 1 23.84 -21.89 7.32
N ASN A 2 23.43 -21.68 6.94
CA ASN A 2 22.92 -21.19 6.40
C ASN A 2 22.61 -20.47 6.09
N GLU A 3 22.59 -20.17 6.29
CA GLU A 3 22.28 -19.43 6.01
C GLU A 3 22.08 -18.74 5.26
N LYS A 4 22.22 -18.80 4.84
CA LYS A 4 21.98 -18.17 3.94
C LYS A 4 20.73 -18.08 3.47
N VAL A 5 19.87 -18.12 4.19
CA VAL A 5 18.54 -17.91 3.87
C VAL A 5 18.31 -16.49 3.58
N LYS A 6 17.79 -16.12 2.42
CA LYS A 6 17.42 -14.81 2.14
C LYS A 6 16.28 -14.44 2.95
N LYS A 7 16.33 -13.43 3.74
CA LYS A 7 15.22 -12.92 4.45
C LYS A 7 14.33 -12.22 3.50
N ILE A 8 13.07 -12.58 3.48
CA ILE A 8 12.08 -11.88 2.66
C ILE A 8 11.74 -10.58 3.36
N PRO A 9 11.87 -9.42 2.71
CA PRO A 9 11.54 -8.16 3.35
C PRO A 9 10.08 -8.10 3.74
N GLU A 10 9.82 -7.64 4.92
CA GLU A 10 8.46 -7.46 5.40
C GLU A 10 8.12 -5.99 5.45
N ARG A 11 6.85 -5.69 5.25
CA ARG A 11 6.36 -4.33 5.29
C ARG A 11 5.14 -4.29 6.20
N LYS A 12 4.90 -3.14 6.76
CA LYS A 12 3.78 -2.96 7.66
C LYS A 12 2.54 -2.54 6.90
N CYS A 13 1.43 -3.23 7.13
CA CYS A 13 0.16 -2.82 6.58
C CYS A 13 -0.37 -1.63 7.35
N LEU A 14 -0.66 -0.53 6.67
CA LEU A 14 -1.14 0.67 7.34
C LEU A 14 -2.58 0.55 7.82
N GLY A 15 -3.27 -0.50 7.42
CA GLY A 15 -4.63 -0.74 7.90
C GLY A 15 -4.65 -1.48 9.22
N CYS A 16 -4.02 -2.65 9.26
CA CYS A 16 -4.07 -3.48 10.46
C CYS A 16 -2.80 -3.42 11.31
N ASN A 17 -1.78 -2.72 10.85
CA ASN A 17 -0.51 -2.55 11.57
C ASN A 17 0.28 -3.84 11.77
N GLU A 18 -0.06 -4.87 11.00
CA GLU A 18 0.68 -6.11 11.04
C GLU A 18 1.77 -6.10 9.98
N HIS A 19 2.78 -6.94 10.17
CA HIS A 19 3.87 -7.06 9.22
C HIS A 19 3.69 -8.31 8.39
N PHE A 20 3.91 -8.18 7.09
CA PHE A 20 3.77 -9.30 6.15
C PHE A 20 4.84 -9.20 5.09
N PRO A 21 5.16 -10.31 4.42
CA PRO A 21 6.04 -10.22 3.25
C PRO A 21 5.44 -9.27 2.23
N LYS A 22 6.28 -8.51 1.60
CA LYS A 22 5.83 -7.52 0.64
C LYS A 22 4.97 -8.13 -0.47
N SER A 23 5.20 -9.40 -0.82
CA SER A 23 4.40 -10.08 -1.83
C SER A 23 2.95 -10.32 -1.39
N SER A 24 2.68 -10.27 -0.09
CA SER A 24 1.32 -10.43 0.43
C SER A 24 0.56 -9.12 0.53
N LEU A 25 1.19 -8.03 0.16
CA LEU A 25 0.60 -6.70 0.30
C LEU A 25 0.51 -6.03 -1.06
N VAL A 26 -0.31 -4.98 -1.14
CA VAL A 26 -0.28 -4.11 -2.31
C VAL A 26 0.35 -2.79 -1.89
N ARG A 27 0.94 -2.13 -2.84
CA ARG A 27 1.61 -0.88 -2.58
C ARG A 27 0.79 0.25 -3.20
N ILE A 28 0.52 1.27 -2.41
CA ILE A 28 -0.11 2.47 -2.90
C ILE A 28 1.00 3.49 -2.98
N LEU A 29 1.18 4.12 -4.11
CA LEU A 29 2.29 5.02 -4.27
C LEU A 29 1.89 6.38 -4.80
N ARG A 30 2.74 7.33 -4.49
CA ARG A 30 2.66 8.67 -5.03
C ARG A 30 3.74 8.75 -6.10
N THR A 31 3.33 8.94 -7.34
CA THR A 31 4.27 9.00 -8.45
C THR A 31 5.08 10.29 -8.39
N PRO A 32 6.18 10.39 -9.13
CA PRO A 32 6.94 11.64 -9.15
C PRO A 32 6.13 12.83 -9.65
N THR A 33 5.06 12.59 -10.40
CA THR A 33 4.20 13.67 -10.87
C THR A 33 3.10 14.02 -9.86
N GLY A 34 3.04 13.30 -8.74
CA GLY A 34 2.08 13.60 -7.70
C GLY A 34 0.79 12.81 -7.76
N ASP A 35 0.68 11.87 -8.68
CA ASP A 35 -0.51 11.03 -8.80
C ASP A 35 -0.45 9.89 -7.81
N ILE A 36 -1.63 9.39 -7.44
CA ILE A 36 -1.73 8.25 -6.56
C ILE A 36 -2.13 7.04 -7.39
N ALA A 37 -1.41 5.95 -7.22
CA ALA A 37 -1.65 4.75 -8.01
C ALA A 37 -1.50 3.50 -7.15
N LEU A 38 -2.17 2.43 -7.58
CA LEU A 38 -2.04 1.13 -6.95
C LEU A 38 -1.00 0.35 -7.74
N ASP A 39 0.06 -0.05 -7.07
CA ASP A 39 1.16 -0.75 -7.72
C ASP A 39 1.16 -2.20 -7.26
N ILE A 40 0.59 -3.07 -8.05
CA ILE A 40 0.49 -4.48 -7.71
C ILE A 40 1.82 -5.20 -7.92
N THR A 41 2.59 -4.76 -8.90
CA THR A 41 3.85 -5.42 -9.22
C THR A 41 5.01 -4.98 -8.33
N GLY A 42 4.90 -3.81 -7.72
CA GLY A 42 5.97 -3.29 -6.89
C GLY A 42 7.12 -2.68 -7.68
N LYS A 43 6.92 -2.44 -8.96
CA LYS A 43 7.99 -1.95 -9.83
C LYS A 43 7.92 -0.48 -10.16
N MET A 44 6.85 0.17 -9.80
CA MET A 44 6.70 1.58 -10.13
C MET A 44 7.53 2.45 -9.20
N SER A 45 8.02 3.55 -9.73
CA SER A 45 8.79 4.49 -8.96
C SER A 45 7.89 5.41 -8.16
N GLY A 46 8.35 5.79 -6.99
CA GLY A 46 7.63 6.73 -6.17
C GLY A 46 7.64 6.33 -4.71
N ARG A 47 7.04 7.19 -3.88
CA ARG A 47 6.93 6.93 -2.46
C ARG A 47 5.74 6.01 -2.22
N GLY A 48 5.95 4.94 -1.51
CA GLY A 48 4.94 3.91 -1.36
C GLY A 48 4.53 3.61 0.06
N ALA A 49 3.31 3.11 0.19
CA ALA A 49 2.78 2.63 1.45
C ALA A 49 2.11 1.30 1.18
N TYR A 50 2.15 0.41 2.14
CA TYR A 50 1.64 -0.95 1.94
C TYR A 50 0.38 -1.20 2.73
N ILE A 51 -0.54 -1.96 2.16
CA ILE A 51 -1.73 -2.45 2.86
C ILE A 51 -1.99 -3.88 2.41
N CYS A 52 -2.77 -4.60 3.21
CA CYS A 52 -3.20 -5.93 2.83
C CYS A 52 -4.07 -5.87 1.58
N LYS A 53 -4.14 -6.97 0.87
CA LYS A 53 -4.92 -7.04 -0.36
C LYS A 53 -6.40 -7.20 -0.05
N ASN A 54 -6.95 -6.27 0.72
CA ASN A 54 -8.38 -6.28 1.01
C ASN A 54 -8.87 -4.87 1.30
N ALA A 55 -10.15 -4.66 1.05
CA ALA A 55 -10.75 -3.35 1.22
C ALA A 55 -10.84 -2.93 2.68
N SER A 56 -10.89 -3.89 3.57
CA SER A 56 -10.99 -3.60 5.00
C SER A 56 -9.78 -2.82 5.50
N CYS A 57 -8.58 -3.25 5.10
CA CYS A 57 -7.36 -2.54 5.50
C CYS A 57 -7.27 -1.18 4.83
N LEU A 58 -7.72 -1.08 3.58
CA LEU A 58 -7.75 0.20 2.91
C LEU A 58 -8.67 1.17 3.65
N LYS A 59 -9.84 0.71 4.07
CA LYS A 59 -10.78 1.54 4.80
C LYS A 59 -10.23 1.99 6.14
N LYS A 60 -9.55 1.10 6.84
CA LYS A 60 -8.94 1.46 8.12
C LYS A 60 -7.85 2.50 7.95
N ALA A 61 -7.02 2.34 6.94
CA ALA A 61 -5.95 3.29 6.68
C ALA A 61 -6.51 4.64 6.26
N ARG A 62 -7.57 4.62 5.45
CA ARG A 62 -8.24 5.82 5.00
C ARG A 62 -8.82 6.60 6.17
N LYS A 63 -9.51 5.90 7.06
CA LYS A 63 -10.16 6.52 8.20
C LYS A 63 -9.16 7.25 9.11
N ALA A 64 -7.98 6.69 9.27
CA ALA A 64 -6.96 7.27 10.12
C ALA A 64 -5.99 8.16 9.34
N SER A 65 -6.22 8.35 8.05
CA SER A 65 -5.36 9.15 7.18
C SER A 65 -3.91 8.67 7.19
N ARG A 66 -3.73 7.37 7.35
CA ARG A 66 -2.38 6.83 7.46
C ARG A 66 -1.63 6.82 6.15
N ILE A 67 -2.34 6.57 5.05
CA ILE A 67 -1.72 6.58 3.74
C ILE A 67 -1.32 8.01 3.38
N GLU A 68 -2.20 8.95 3.66
CA GLU A 68 -1.92 10.35 3.37
C GLU A 68 -0.69 10.84 4.13
N ARG A 69 -0.56 10.43 5.38
CA ARG A 69 0.61 10.80 6.16
C ARG A 69 1.87 10.15 5.64
N ALA A 70 1.78 8.87 5.28
CA ALA A 70 2.93 8.14 4.78
C ALA A 70 3.43 8.71 3.46
N LEU A 71 2.52 9.12 2.60
CA LEU A 71 2.86 9.64 1.29
C LEU A 71 2.99 11.15 1.27
N GLU A 72 2.64 11.80 2.38
CA GLU A 72 2.75 13.25 2.52
C GLU A 72 1.96 13.98 1.46
N VAL A 73 0.73 13.50 1.22
CA VAL A 73 -0.14 14.08 0.20
C VAL A 73 -1.57 13.84 0.60
N LYS A 74 -2.46 14.74 0.22
CA LYS A 74 -3.87 14.54 0.44
C LYS A 74 -4.45 13.65 -0.64
N ILE A 75 -5.30 12.74 -0.25
CA ILE A 75 -5.93 11.83 -1.20
C ILE A 75 -7.43 12.09 -1.17
N PRO A 76 -8.01 12.61 -2.26
CA PRO A 76 -9.46 12.84 -2.33
C PRO A 76 -10.25 11.53 -2.23
N GLU A 77 -11.50 11.64 -1.79
CA GLU A 77 -12.34 10.47 -1.65
C GLU A 77 -12.49 9.69 -2.94
N GLU A 78 -12.61 10.39 -4.06
CA GLU A 78 -12.78 9.72 -5.34
C GLU A 78 -11.57 8.88 -5.71
N VAL A 79 -10.38 9.30 -5.27
CA VAL A 79 -9.18 8.52 -5.50
C VAL A 79 -9.19 7.27 -4.62
N TYR A 80 -9.63 7.40 -3.38
CA TYR A 80 -9.79 6.23 -2.50
C TYR A 80 -10.80 5.25 -3.07
N ASP A 81 -11.90 5.77 -3.62
CA ASP A 81 -12.92 4.91 -4.22
C ASP A 81 -12.35 4.14 -5.40
N LYS A 82 -11.52 4.80 -6.18
CA LYS A 82 -10.89 4.15 -7.31
C LYS A 82 -9.91 3.07 -6.84
N LEU A 83 -9.12 3.37 -5.81
CA LEU A 83 -8.19 2.40 -5.26
C LEU A 83 -8.92 1.18 -4.73
N GLU A 84 -10.02 1.41 -4.05
CA GLU A 84 -10.81 0.33 -3.51
C GLU A 84 -11.37 -0.53 -4.63
N SER A 85 -11.87 0.10 -5.65
CA SER A 85 -12.41 -0.60 -6.81
C SER A 85 -11.35 -1.47 -7.49
N GLU A 86 -10.17 -0.94 -7.65
CA GLU A 86 -9.06 -1.69 -8.24
C GLU A 86 -8.63 -2.85 -7.36
N LEU A 87 -8.66 -2.64 -6.06
CA LEU A 87 -8.25 -3.65 -5.12
C LEU A 87 -9.22 -4.83 -5.10
N ILE A 88 -10.51 -4.54 -5.17
CA ILE A 88 -11.55 -5.56 -5.12
C ILE A 88 -11.84 -6.14 -6.50
N GLY A 89 -11.76 -5.33 -7.49
CA GLY A 89 -12.24 -5.65 -8.82
C GLY A 89 -11.43 -6.70 -9.56
N LYS A 90 -10.47 -7.30 -8.91
CA LYS A 90 -9.70 -8.35 -9.55
C LYS A 90 -10.04 -9.69 -9.02
#